data_68e9f65c6e757b30d51199a4bc27456b
#
_entry.id   68e9f65c6e757b30d51199a4bc27456b
#
_cell.length_a   1.000
_cell.length_b   1.000
_cell.length_c   1.000
_cell.angle_alpha   90.00
_cell.angle_beta   90.00
_cell.angle_gamma   90.00
#
_symmetry.space_group_name_H-M   'P 1'
#
loop_
_entity.id
_entity.type
_entity.pdbx_description
1 polymer ?
#
loop_
_entity_poly.entity_id
_entity_poly.type
_entity_poly.pdbx_seq_one_letter_code
_entity_poly.pdbx_strand_id
1 'polypeptide(L)'
;MGKIVFYGALLLSLLGVATTSAQEVDFDKKMKEYGLVDVQSLDAEIRVELKYATEDNFGGENMYGTLTTAYLLPHFARKVVEAQRILRERHPDYSLLVYDAARPISVQRRMRRAVEGTPLEIYVADGTRGGRHNYGVAVDLTIVDES
;
A
#
# COMPACT_ATOMS: atom_id res chain seq x y z
N MET A 1 -25.32 -6.91 75.11
CA MET A 1 -24.31 -7.53 74.20
C MET A 1 -24.72 -7.26 72.75
N GLY A 2 -24.18 -6.17 72.17
CA GLY A 2 -24.50 -5.78 70.80
C GLY A 2 -23.47 -6.38 69.85
N LYS A 3 -23.96 -7.07 68.75
CA LYS A 3 -23.11 -7.56 67.69
C LYS A 3 -22.94 -6.45 66.64
N ILE A 4 -21.72 -6.03 66.45
CA ILE A 4 -21.35 -5.11 65.36
C ILE A 4 -21.12 -5.94 64.11
N VAL A 5 -21.92 -5.68 63.06
CA VAL A 5 -21.75 -6.30 61.73
C VAL A 5 -21.00 -5.31 60.85
N PHE A 6 -19.76 -5.67 60.45
CA PHE A 6 -19.00 -4.91 59.46
C PHE A 6 -19.43 -5.29 58.06
N TYR A 7 -20.00 -4.35 57.31
CA TYR A 7 -20.20 -4.46 55.87
C TYR A 7 -18.90 -3.99 55.17
N GLY A 8 -18.13 -4.92 54.68
CA GLY A 8 -16.99 -4.63 53.80
C GLY A 8 -17.53 -4.29 52.39
N ALA A 9 -17.43 -3.04 52.03
CA ALA A 9 -17.69 -2.61 50.63
C ALA A 9 -16.51 -3.01 49.74
N LEU A 10 -16.72 -3.99 48.87
CA LEU A 10 -15.77 -4.41 47.85
C LEU A 10 -15.82 -3.39 46.67
N LEU A 11 -14.87 -2.47 46.61
CA LEU A 11 -14.70 -1.58 45.46
C LEU A 11 -14.07 -2.37 44.31
N LEU A 12 -14.87 -2.79 43.35
CA LEU A 12 -14.41 -3.31 42.05
C LEU A 12 -13.93 -2.11 41.22
N SER A 13 -12.62 -1.85 41.15
CA SER A 13 -12.04 -0.92 40.21
C SER A 13 -12.04 -1.57 38.83
N LEU A 14 -12.98 -1.14 37.97
CA LEU A 14 -12.95 -1.41 36.54
C LEU A 14 -11.78 -0.65 35.92
N LEU A 15 -10.64 -1.30 35.76
CA LEU A 15 -9.56 -0.85 34.89
C LEU A 15 -10.08 -0.95 33.45
N GLY A 16 -10.60 0.16 32.92
CA GLY A 16 -10.89 0.30 31.50
C GLY A 16 -9.60 0.19 30.72
N VAL A 17 -9.38 -0.94 30.06
CA VAL A 17 -8.33 -1.08 29.04
C VAL A 17 -8.74 -0.19 27.86
N ALA A 18 -8.17 1.01 27.79
CA ALA A 18 -8.28 1.84 26.60
C ALA A 18 -7.54 1.11 25.46
N THR A 19 -8.28 0.42 24.62
CA THR A 19 -7.76 -0.08 23.33
C THR A 19 -7.51 1.14 22.44
N THR A 20 -6.27 1.63 22.43
CA THR A 20 -5.82 2.58 21.42
C THR A 20 -5.89 1.86 20.08
N SER A 21 -6.95 2.07 19.30
CA SER A 21 -6.96 1.65 17.90
C SER A 21 -5.84 2.44 17.20
N ALA A 22 -4.82 1.75 16.71
CA ALA A 22 -3.84 2.37 15.84
C ALA A 22 -4.61 2.95 14.65
N GLN A 23 -4.56 4.28 14.49
CA GLN A 23 -5.24 4.95 13.39
C GLN A 23 -4.62 4.46 12.09
N GLU A 24 -5.43 3.82 11.24
CA GLU A 24 -4.99 3.34 9.94
C GLU A 24 -4.46 4.53 9.13
N VAL A 25 -3.29 4.35 8.53
CA VAL A 25 -2.64 5.43 7.78
C VAL A 25 -3.34 5.59 6.44
N ASP A 26 -3.93 6.75 6.20
CA ASP A 26 -4.49 7.13 4.90
C ASP A 26 -3.35 7.42 3.92
N PHE A 27 -2.97 6.40 3.15
CA PHE A 27 -1.92 6.52 2.14
C PHE A 27 -2.37 7.35 0.95
N ASP A 28 -3.64 7.33 0.53
CA ASP A 28 -4.16 8.15 -0.55
C ASP A 28 -3.95 9.64 -0.27
N LYS A 29 -4.32 10.06 0.93
CA LYS A 29 -4.12 11.45 1.36
C LYS A 29 -2.63 11.81 1.33
N LYS A 30 -1.77 10.95 1.89
CA LYS A 30 -0.31 11.21 1.92
C LYS A 30 0.31 11.30 0.53
N MET A 31 -0.06 10.41 -0.39
CA MET A 31 0.44 10.44 -1.76
C MET A 31 0.11 11.76 -2.46
N LYS A 32 -1.13 12.25 -2.28
CA LYS A 32 -1.57 13.55 -2.81
C LYS A 32 -0.81 14.73 -2.16
N GLU A 33 -0.62 14.69 -0.85
CA GLU A 33 0.16 15.72 -0.11
C GLU A 33 1.61 15.80 -0.57
N TYR A 34 2.21 14.69 -0.98
CA TYR A 34 3.54 14.65 -1.58
C TYR A 34 3.57 15.01 -3.07
N GLY A 35 2.44 15.40 -3.65
CA GLY A 35 2.34 15.84 -5.04
C GLY A 35 2.38 14.71 -6.05
N LEU A 36 2.13 13.46 -5.65
CA LEU A 36 1.96 12.36 -6.59
C LEU A 36 0.57 12.44 -7.23
N VAL A 37 0.49 11.93 -8.46
CA VAL A 37 -0.74 11.91 -9.24
C VAL A 37 -1.18 10.49 -9.50
N ASP A 38 -2.48 10.27 -9.51
CA ASP A 38 -3.10 9.03 -9.96
C ASP A 38 -2.90 8.86 -11.46
N VAL A 39 -2.28 7.75 -11.88
CA VAL A 39 -2.02 7.48 -13.30
C VAL A 39 -3.29 7.36 -14.12
N GLN A 40 -4.38 6.82 -13.55
CA GLN A 40 -5.67 6.69 -14.23
C GLN A 40 -6.39 8.04 -14.38
N SER A 41 -6.05 9.05 -13.57
CA SER A 41 -6.54 10.42 -13.79
C SER A 41 -5.98 11.08 -15.04
N LEU A 42 -4.84 10.58 -15.55
CA LEU A 42 -4.17 11.05 -16.77
C LEU A 42 -4.55 10.20 -17.99
N ASP A 43 -4.77 8.90 -17.79
CA ASP A 43 -5.21 7.97 -18.81
C ASP A 43 -6.02 6.83 -18.16
N ALA A 44 -7.35 6.89 -18.30
CA ALA A 44 -8.27 5.94 -17.69
C ALA A 44 -8.20 4.52 -18.30
N GLU A 45 -7.53 4.37 -19.44
CA GLU A 45 -7.36 3.08 -20.11
C GLU A 45 -6.21 2.26 -19.52
N ILE A 46 -5.30 2.87 -18.75
CA ILE A 46 -4.30 2.14 -17.97
C ILE A 46 -5.03 1.34 -16.90
N ARG A 47 -4.84 0.04 -16.90
CA ARG A 47 -5.40 -0.86 -15.88
C ARG A 47 -4.53 -0.82 -14.61
N VAL A 48 -5.18 -0.93 -13.45
CA VAL A 48 -4.49 -0.95 -12.14
C VAL A 48 -5.03 -2.10 -11.31
N GLU A 49 -4.12 -2.96 -10.86
CA GLU A 49 -4.39 -4.08 -9.95
C GLU A 49 -3.20 -4.19 -8.97
N LEU A 50 -3.17 -3.34 -7.97
CA LEU A 50 -2.05 -3.30 -7.01
C LEU A 50 -1.99 -4.61 -6.23
N LYS A 51 -1.00 -5.45 -6.50
CA LYS A 51 -0.82 -6.78 -5.88
C LYS A 51 -0.69 -6.71 -4.37
N TYR A 52 -0.06 -5.67 -3.85
CA TYR A 52 0.10 -5.48 -2.41
C TYR A 52 -1.13 -4.89 -1.70
N ALA A 53 -2.18 -4.53 -2.45
CA ALA A 53 -3.50 -4.18 -1.92
C ALA A 53 -4.42 -5.40 -1.73
N THR A 54 -3.95 -6.59 -2.05
CA THR A 54 -4.65 -7.86 -1.89
C THR A 54 -3.77 -8.87 -1.15
N GLU A 55 -4.26 -10.09 -0.94
CA GLU A 55 -3.48 -11.22 -0.40
C GLU A 55 -2.69 -11.96 -1.50
N ASP A 56 -2.94 -11.67 -2.79
CA ASP A 56 -2.27 -12.28 -3.95
C ASP A 56 -0.88 -11.66 -4.17
N ASN A 57 0.01 -11.88 -3.22
CA ASN A 57 1.41 -11.46 -3.25
C ASN A 57 2.28 -12.39 -2.40
N PHE A 58 3.60 -12.22 -2.45
CA PHE A 58 4.54 -13.08 -1.74
C PHE A 58 4.41 -13.08 -0.20
N GLY A 59 3.81 -12.05 0.37
CA GLY A 59 3.59 -11.94 1.82
C GLY A 59 2.26 -12.54 2.28
N GLY A 60 1.34 -12.87 1.34
CA GLY A 60 0.04 -13.46 1.65
C GLY A 60 -0.89 -12.55 2.45
N GLU A 61 -0.64 -11.23 2.44
CA GLU A 61 -1.45 -10.26 3.19
C GLU A 61 -1.59 -8.93 2.43
N ASN A 62 -2.69 -8.20 2.68
CA ASN A 62 -2.84 -6.83 2.21
C ASN A 62 -1.86 -5.92 2.98
N MET A 63 -0.84 -5.41 2.28
CA MET A 63 0.18 -4.53 2.85
C MET A 63 -0.14 -3.05 2.65
N TYR A 64 -1.06 -2.73 1.73
CA TYR A 64 -1.42 -1.35 1.36
C TYR A 64 -2.66 -0.83 2.11
N GLY A 65 -3.36 -1.67 2.88
CA GLY A 65 -4.59 -1.26 3.55
C GLY A 65 -5.66 -0.87 2.53
N THR A 66 -6.12 0.38 2.61
CA THR A 66 -7.14 0.94 1.70
C THR A 66 -6.59 1.51 0.39
N LEU A 67 -5.26 1.59 0.22
CA LEU A 67 -4.64 2.13 -1.00
C LEU A 67 -4.82 1.19 -2.19
N THR A 68 -5.59 1.60 -3.16
CA THR A 68 -5.83 0.88 -4.43
C THR A 68 -5.47 1.69 -5.67
N THR A 69 -5.03 2.93 -5.50
CA THR A 69 -4.70 3.87 -6.56
C THR A 69 -3.20 3.84 -6.88
N ALA A 70 -2.86 3.78 -8.15
CA ALA A 70 -1.48 3.81 -8.64
C ALA A 70 -0.97 5.26 -8.72
N TYR A 71 -0.27 5.70 -7.68
CA TYR A 71 0.32 7.03 -7.62
C TYR A 71 1.75 7.04 -8.15
N LEU A 72 2.10 8.10 -8.90
CA LEU A 72 3.45 8.34 -9.43
C LEU A 72 3.78 9.82 -9.36
N LEU A 73 5.08 10.17 -9.37
CA LEU A 73 5.47 11.57 -9.59
C LEU A 73 5.01 12.04 -10.98
N PRO A 74 4.53 13.30 -11.12
CA PRO A 74 3.90 13.79 -12.35
C PRO A 74 4.73 13.58 -13.62
N HIS A 75 6.05 13.79 -13.54
CA HIS A 75 6.93 13.62 -14.70
C HIS A 75 7.08 12.15 -15.10
N PHE A 76 7.02 11.22 -14.14
CA PHE A 76 7.12 9.78 -14.42
C PHE A 76 5.76 9.23 -14.87
N ALA A 77 4.66 9.68 -14.26
CA ALA A 77 3.30 9.33 -14.70
C ALA A 77 3.08 9.65 -16.19
N ARG A 78 3.53 10.84 -16.64
CA ARG A 78 3.47 11.21 -18.07
C ARG A 78 4.24 10.26 -18.98
N LYS A 79 5.36 9.67 -18.53
CA LYS A 79 6.10 8.66 -19.30
C LYS A 79 5.31 7.36 -19.41
N VAL A 80 4.61 6.96 -18.36
CA VAL A 80 3.75 5.76 -18.37
C VAL A 80 2.57 5.97 -19.33
N VAL A 81 1.92 7.13 -19.29
CA VAL A 81 0.85 7.51 -20.24
C VAL A 81 1.35 7.51 -21.68
N GLU A 82 2.54 8.06 -21.92
CA GLU A 82 3.14 8.04 -23.27
C GLU A 82 3.44 6.61 -23.73
N ALA A 83 3.89 5.73 -22.82
CA ALA A 83 4.09 4.31 -23.16
C ALA A 83 2.76 3.63 -23.51
N GLN A 84 1.66 3.91 -22.79
CA GLN A 84 0.30 3.43 -23.12
C GLN A 84 -0.13 3.91 -24.50
N ARG A 85 0.05 5.20 -24.81
CA ARG A 85 -0.27 5.77 -26.12
C ARG A 85 0.47 5.06 -27.26
N ILE A 86 1.77 4.86 -27.12
CA ILE A 86 2.61 4.17 -28.12
C ILE A 86 2.19 2.69 -28.25
N LEU A 87 1.85 2.03 -27.15
CA LEU A 87 1.37 0.66 -27.17
C LEU A 87 0.10 0.56 -28.02
N ARG A 88 -0.89 1.40 -27.79
CA ARG A 88 -2.18 1.41 -28.51
C ARG A 88 -2.06 1.80 -29.97
N GLU A 89 -1.13 2.64 -30.34
CA GLU A 89 -0.87 2.94 -31.76
C GLU A 89 -0.43 1.71 -32.55
N ARG A 90 0.26 0.77 -31.90
CA ARG A 90 0.75 -0.46 -32.55
C ARG A 90 -0.18 -1.66 -32.34
N HIS A 91 -0.85 -1.68 -31.21
CA HIS A 91 -1.71 -2.76 -30.72
C HIS A 91 -2.95 -2.15 -30.07
N PRO A 92 -4.00 -1.80 -30.83
CA PRO A 92 -5.18 -1.08 -30.33
C PRO A 92 -5.91 -1.78 -29.19
N ASP A 93 -5.86 -3.12 -29.16
CA ASP A 93 -6.53 -3.95 -28.16
C ASP A 93 -5.68 -4.21 -26.90
N TYR A 94 -4.50 -3.58 -26.79
CA TYR A 94 -3.59 -3.80 -25.66
C TYR A 94 -3.58 -2.61 -24.71
N SER A 95 -3.50 -2.92 -23.41
CA SER A 95 -3.35 -1.92 -22.35
C SER A 95 -2.24 -2.30 -21.39
N LEU A 96 -1.63 -1.28 -20.76
CA LEU A 96 -0.76 -1.49 -19.61
C LEU A 96 -1.60 -1.88 -18.39
N LEU A 97 -1.15 -2.89 -17.63
CA LEU A 97 -1.70 -3.25 -16.34
C LEU A 97 -0.63 -3.04 -15.26
N VAL A 98 -0.88 -2.09 -14.38
CA VAL A 98 0.03 -1.71 -13.29
C VAL A 98 -0.23 -2.59 -12.06
N TYR A 99 0.80 -3.30 -11.61
CA TYR A 99 0.79 -4.15 -10.41
C TYR A 99 1.36 -3.48 -9.17
N ASP A 100 2.23 -2.48 -9.35
CA ASP A 100 2.78 -1.67 -8.26
C ASP A 100 3.26 -0.31 -8.78
N ALA A 101 3.21 0.71 -7.92
CA ALA A 101 3.59 2.09 -8.26
C ALA A 101 4.34 2.75 -7.09
N ALA A 102 3.95 3.96 -6.67
CA ALA A 102 4.54 4.58 -5.49
C ALA A 102 4.23 3.75 -4.24
N ARG A 103 5.28 3.34 -3.53
CA ARG A 103 5.21 2.47 -2.36
C ARG A 103 5.60 3.24 -1.10
N PRO A 104 4.75 3.31 -0.07
CA PRO A 104 5.15 3.89 1.22
C PRO A 104 6.37 3.16 1.80
N ILE A 105 7.32 3.90 2.39
CA ILE A 105 8.52 3.28 2.97
C ILE A 105 8.19 2.35 4.14
N SER A 106 7.11 2.60 4.87
CA SER A 106 6.61 1.71 5.92
C SER A 106 6.18 0.35 5.37
N VAL A 107 5.56 0.34 4.18
CA VAL A 107 5.20 -0.88 3.46
C VAL A 107 6.46 -1.61 2.99
N GLN A 108 7.45 -0.92 2.42
CA GLN A 108 8.72 -1.52 2.04
C GLN A 108 9.38 -2.25 3.21
N ARG A 109 9.39 -1.63 4.40
CA ARG A 109 9.93 -2.26 5.62
C ARG A 109 9.10 -3.45 6.09
N ARG A 110 7.78 -3.41 5.92
CA ARG A 110 6.89 -4.55 6.21
C ARG A 110 7.18 -5.72 5.27
N MET A 111 7.31 -5.46 3.96
CA MET A 111 7.69 -6.44 2.95
C MET A 111 9.03 -7.10 3.29
N ARG A 112 10.03 -6.30 3.69
CA ARG A 112 11.34 -6.83 4.08
C ARG A 112 11.24 -7.79 5.27
N ARG A 113 10.50 -7.42 6.32
CA ARG A 113 10.28 -8.30 7.47
C ARG A 113 9.55 -9.60 7.12
N ALA A 114 8.62 -9.56 6.16
CA ALA A 114 7.87 -10.74 5.73
C ALA A 114 8.75 -11.79 5.03
N VAL A 115 9.90 -11.39 4.47
CA VAL A 115 10.81 -12.29 3.75
C VAL A 115 12.14 -12.53 4.48
N GLU A 116 12.34 -11.94 5.65
CA GLU A 116 13.56 -12.06 6.44
C GLU A 116 13.88 -13.53 6.73
N GLY A 117 15.13 -13.95 6.45
CA GLY A 117 15.57 -15.34 6.61
C GLY A 117 15.05 -16.31 5.55
N THR A 118 14.33 -15.85 4.52
CA THR A 118 13.87 -16.68 3.40
C THR A 118 14.72 -16.43 2.14
N PRO A 119 14.68 -17.33 1.13
CA PRO A 119 15.33 -17.09 -0.17
C PRO A 119 14.83 -15.85 -0.91
N LEU A 120 13.65 -15.33 -0.57
CA LEU A 120 13.07 -14.13 -1.18
C LEU A 120 13.68 -12.82 -0.65
N GLU A 121 14.43 -12.89 0.44
CA GLU A 121 15.05 -11.73 1.09
C GLU A 121 15.94 -10.91 0.14
N ILE A 122 16.65 -11.58 -0.77
CA ILE A 122 17.54 -10.94 -1.75
C ILE A 122 16.82 -10.07 -2.77
N TYR A 123 15.52 -10.31 -2.98
CA TYR A 123 14.69 -9.56 -3.94
C TYR A 123 13.97 -8.35 -3.33
N VAL A 124 13.99 -8.21 -2.01
CA VAL A 124 13.28 -7.14 -1.29
C VAL A 124 14.27 -6.24 -0.58
N ALA A 125 14.37 -4.98 -1.01
CA ALA A 125 15.23 -4.00 -0.37
C ALA A 125 14.85 -3.80 1.11
N ASP A 126 15.85 -3.52 1.96
CA ASP A 126 15.70 -3.46 3.42
C ASP A 126 14.85 -2.28 3.92
N GLY A 127 14.61 -1.27 3.07
CA GLY A 127 13.84 -0.09 3.44
C GLY A 127 14.59 0.87 4.37
N THR A 128 15.92 0.75 4.53
CA THR A 128 16.75 1.73 5.26
C THR A 128 16.94 2.99 4.44
N ARG A 129 17.04 2.84 3.13
CA ARG A 129 17.08 3.92 2.14
C ARG A 129 15.87 3.78 1.22
N GLY A 130 15.27 4.89 0.80
CA GLY A 130 14.21 4.87 -0.18
C GLY A 130 14.70 4.32 -1.53
N GLY A 131 13.91 3.42 -2.15
CA GLY A 131 14.10 2.95 -3.52
C GLY A 131 13.22 3.72 -4.51
N ARG A 132 13.32 3.38 -5.79
CA ARG A 132 12.57 4.08 -6.87
C ARG A 132 11.06 4.09 -6.65
N HIS A 133 10.47 2.98 -6.18
CA HIS A 133 9.05 2.92 -5.82
C HIS A 133 8.70 3.89 -4.68
N ASN A 134 9.58 4.02 -3.68
CA ASN A 134 9.34 4.94 -2.56
C ASN A 134 9.38 6.41 -2.97
N TYR A 135 10.00 6.74 -4.09
CA TYR A 135 10.03 8.07 -4.69
C TYR A 135 8.99 8.29 -5.80
N GLY A 136 8.14 7.29 -6.09
CA GLY A 136 7.13 7.38 -7.14
C GLY A 136 7.70 7.48 -8.57
N VAL A 137 8.89 6.89 -8.80
CA VAL A 137 9.58 6.88 -10.11
C VAL A 137 9.90 5.46 -10.58
N ALA A 138 9.09 4.49 -10.14
CA ALA A 138 9.09 3.13 -10.64
C ALA A 138 7.65 2.59 -10.69
N VAL A 139 7.43 1.65 -11.57
CA VAL A 139 6.17 0.93 -11.75
C VAL A 139 6.50 -0.50 -12.14
N ASP A 140 5.79 -1.46 -11.53
CA ASP A 140 5.76 -2.84 -11.98
C ASP A 140 4.50 -3.01 -12.82
N LEU A 141 4.63 -3.47 -14.05
CA LEU A 141 3.51 -3.59 -14.98
C LEU A 141 3.68 -4.75 -15.95
N THR A 142 2.57 -5.10 -16.58
CA THR A 142 2.52 -5.99 -17.73
C THR A 142 1.64 -5.38 -18.82
N ILE A 143 1.46 -6.11 -19.90
CA ILE A 143 0.54 -5.79 -21.00
C ILE A 143 -0.59 -6.80 -20.97
N VAL A 144 -1.82 -6.33 -21.12
CA VAL A 144 -3.03 -7.15 -21.21
C VAL A 144 -3.72 -6.93 -22.54
N ASP A 145 -4.32 -7.99 -23.05
CA ASP A 145 -5.19 -7.98 -24.20
C ASP A 145 -6.61 -7.69 -23.73
N GLU A 146 -7.26 -6.72 -24.35
CA GLU A 146 -8.63 -6.27 -24.03
C GLU A 146 -9.69 -6.89 -24.97
N SER A 147 -9.26 -7.77 -25.93
CA SER A 147 -10.15 -8.41 -26.89
C SER A 147 -11.01 -9.55 -26.31
#